data_d394471467c650d87310c42e94988f46
#
_entry.id   d394471467c650d87310c42e94988f46
#
_cell.length_a   1.000
_cell.length_b   1.000
_cell.length_c   1.000
_cell.angle_alpha   90.00
_cell.angle_beta   90.00
_cell.angle_gamma   90.00
#
_symmetry.space_group_name_H-M   'P 1'
#
loop_
_entity.id
_entity.type
_entity.pdbx_description
1 polymer ?
#
loop_
_entity_poly.entity_id
_entity_poly.type
_entity_poly.pdbx_seq_one_letter_code
_entity_poly.pdbx_strand_id
1 'polypeptide(L)'
;MRRRSLCHILLLLVTVFSIPACAGDVQWVEVRTDHFTVITDAGEKNARHVADRFEQMRAAFGLLFGRASINQPVPLEIVAFRNTKEIRQYSPMFQGKVVELSGFFQQAEDKDFIAVDMSQEENWQTVFHEYAHVLLNSNFQPTAPWFDEGFAEFLSSMKVAPGDIVVGQTIPDAAFLMQGNTLHLLDLFRVQHHSETYNVSGARREMFYVQSWLVVHYLFDNGRIPQTSTYFHLTNDQRLSVPEAVQQAFGVPPAELEKQVLAYLRNGKVKVMRYTGKEKFSVSYTATARPLGPLETRADLADLHLHSQDYVPAAIKEFEEVLQADPNQADAQRGLGYAYLRNHELDKAAPHFQAAAKLGSRDARVYYYSAVLMQESNHDAMTSPELARDVRRAIELDPQYADAYALLGESLISAGKYQDGEQNLRHAMQLAPRNEMFRLNFGLALMNEQKVADAEALLNSVANSSDLVAAGHAREALAMIQEYKAHSAHPDVDDAPAAREVAIDETPPTEPEPAPVIASAPAKYLKGTLTAVDCSAPPAAVLTVVSGGETFKMKLQNTDHAILIGADKFSCSWSKQKVGINYRPTGTTEGSVISLEIQ
;
A
#
# COMPACT_ATOMS: atom_id res chain seq x y z
N MET A 1 -55.99 -85.16 23.52
CA MET A 1 -55.27 -84.06 24.15
C MET A 1 -54.18 -83.61 23.22
N ARG A 2 -54.40 -82.54 22.45
CA ARG A 2 -53.36 -81.95 21.59
C ARG A 2 -53.31 -80.44 21.88
N ARG A 3 -52.21 -80.02 22.49
CA ARG A 3 -51.93 -78.56 22.72
C ARG A 3 -51.44 -77.96 21.40
N ARG A 4 -52.14 -76.92 20.96
CA ARG A 4 -51.68 -76.05 19.85
C ARG A 4 -50.87 -74.90 20.44
N SER A 5 -49.57 -74.80 20.07
CA SER A 5 -48.72 -73.66 20.32
C SER A 5 -49.02 -72.55 19.29
N LEU A 6 -49.40 -71.35 19.75
CA LEU A 6 -49.44 -70.15 18.93
C LEU A 6 -48.03 -69.55 18.89
N CYS A 7 -47.49 -69.50 17.70
CA CYS A 7 -46.28 -68.72 17.42
C CYS A 7 -46.65 -67.26 17.08
N HIS A 8 -46.31 -66.33 17.96
CA HIS A 8 -46.44 -64.91 17.66
C HIS A 8 -45.22 -64.42 16.89
N ILE A 9 -45.38 -64.08 15.61
CA ILE A 9 -44.38 -63.41 14.79
C ILE A 9 -44.45 -61.90 15.10
N LEU A 10 -43.43 -61.38 15.79
CA LEU A 10 -43.26 -59.96 16.04
C LEU A 10 -42.59 -59.35 14.79
N LEU A 11 -43.37 -58.60 14.00
CA LEU A 11 -42.88 -57.82 12.87
C LEU A 11 -42.22 -56.56 13.41
N LEU A 12 -40.87 -56.51 13.40
CA LEU A 12 -40.08 -55.28 13.67
C LEU A 12 -40.16 -54.39 12.44
N LEU A 13 -40.96 -53.31 12.53
CA LEU A 13 -40.93 -52.21 11.56
C LEU A 13 -39.64 -51.41 11.79
N VAL A 14 -38.63 -51.64 10.96
CA VAL A 14 -37.45 -50.76 10.86
C VAL A 14 -37.87 -49.51 10.08
N THR A 15 -38.18 -48.43 10.80
CA THR A 15 -38.27 -47.12 10.20
C THR A 15 -36.90 -46.61 9.84
N VAL A 16 -36.53 -46.69 8.55
CA VAL A 16 -35.37 -46.04 8.00
C VAL A 16 -35.62 -44.52 8.07
N PHE A 17 -35.11 -43.85 9.09
CA PHE A 17 -34.99 -42.41 9.09
C PHE A 17 -34.00 -42.03 7.98
N SER A 18 -34.52 -41.61 6.84
CA SER A 18 -33.75 -40.88 5.85
C SER A 18 -33.32 -39.56 6.48
N ILE A 19 -32.09 -39.49 6.98
CA ILE A 19 -31.44 -38.25 7.33
C ILE A 19 -31.37 -37.46 6.00
N PRO A 20 -32.01 -36.26 5.90
CA PRO A 20 -31.79 -35.44 4.73
C PRO A 20 -30.24 -35.22 4.66
N ALA A 21 -29.62 -35.61 3.56
CA ALA A 21 -28.28 -35.18 3.25
C ALA A 21 -28.34 -33.65 3.22
N CYS A 22 -27.88 -33.01 4.28
CA CYS A 22 -27.53 -31.60 4.24
C CYS A 22 -26.63 -31.47 3.00
N ALA A 23 -26.99 -30.57 2.09
CA ALA A 23 -26.07 -30.14 1.05
C ALA A 23 -24.79 -29.78 1.79
N GLY A 24 -23.76 -30.61 1.63
CA GLY A 24 -22.54 -30.50 2.42
C GLY A 24 -22.00 -29.10 2.22
N ASP A 25 -21.71 -28.40 3.33
CA ASP A 25 -21.03 -27.14 3.30
C ASP A 25 -19.83 -27.29 2.39
N VAL A 26 -19.65 -26.34 1.46
CA VAL A 26 -18.55 -26.37 0.49
C VAL A 26 -17.27 -26.33 1.27
N GLN A 27 -16.47 -27.40 1.15
CA GLN A 27 -15.19 -27.49 1.87
C GLN A 27 -14.17 -26.55 1.24
N TRP A 28 -13.76 -25.55 1.99
CA TRP A 28 -12.63 -24.70 1.63
C TRP A 28 -11.31 -25.39 1.94
N VAL A 29 -10.30 -25.12 1.12
CA VAL A 29 -8.95 -25.69 1.23
C VAL A 29 -7.93 -24.57 1.15
N GLU A 30 -6.96 -24.57 2.05
CA GLU A 30 -5.75 -23.77 1.96
C GLU A 30 -4.64 -24.58 1.30
N VAL A 31 -3.96 -23.99 0.33
CA VAL A 31 -2.66 -24.44 -0.17
C VAL A 31 -1.66 -23.32 0.09
N ARG A 32 -0.61 -23.64 0.84
CA ARG A 32 0.47 -22.70 1.16
C ARG A 32 1.75 -23.15 0.48
N THR A 33 2.35 -22.23 -0.28
CA THR A 33 3.69 -22.35 -0.85
C THR A 33 4.71 -21.55 -0.03
N ASP A 34 5.94 -21.49 -0.51
CA ASP A 34 6.98 -20.66 0.11
C ASP A 34 6.66 -19.15 -0.01
N HIS A 35 5.84 -18.74 -1.00
CA HIS A 35 5.56 -17.32 -1.30
C HIS A 35 4.08 -16.94 -1.25
N PHE A 36 3.16 -17.89 -1.35
CA PHE A 36 1.72 -17.64 -1.46
C PHE A 36 0.89 -18.48 -0.51
N THR A 37 -0.22 -17.89 -0.07
CA THR A 37 -1.34 -18.61 0.51
C THR A 37 -2.49 -18.57 -0.49
N VAL A 38 -2.99 -19.74 -0.90
CA VAL A 38 -4.15 -19.87 -1.79
C VAL A 38 -5.28 -20.52 -1.04
N ILE A 39 -6.42 -19.85 -0.92
CA ILE A 39 -7.65 -20.45 -0.37
C ILE A 39 -8.70 -20.59 -1.46
N THR A 40 -9.45 -21.68 -1.45
CA THR A 40 -10.43 -21.96 -2.50
C THR A 40 -11.57 -22.87 -2.05
N ASP A 41 -12.75 -22.63 -2.64
CA ASP A 41 -13.91 -23.51 -2.60
C ASP A 41 -13.97 -24.47 -3.82
N ALA A 42 -12.97 -24.41 -4.71
CA ALA A 42 -12.88 -25.22 -5.93
C ALA A 42 -12.05 -26.51 -5.76
N GLY A 43 -11.55 -26.78 -4.53
CA GLY A 43 -10.80 -27.99 -4.17
C GLY A 43 -9.28 -27.89 -4.37
N GLU A 44 -8.53 -28.77 -3.71
CA GLU A 44 -7.06 -28.75 -3.61
C GLU A 44 -6.33 -28.71 -4.96
N LYS A 45 -6.81 -29.47 -5.95
CA LYS A 45 -6.19 -29.49 -7.29
C LYS A 45 -6.17 -28.09 -7.92
N ASN A 46 -7.27 -27.36 -7.77
CA ASN A 46 -7.40 -26.03 -8.31
C ASN A 46 -6.56 -25.01 -7.50
N ALA A 47 -6.50 -25.14 -6.18
CA ALA A 47 -5.60 -24.32 -5.36
C ALA A 47 -4.13 -24.48 -5.76
N ARG A 48 -3.68 -25.73 -5.96
CA ARG A 48 -2.31 -26.02 -6.44
C ARG A 48 -2.06 -25.46 -7.83
N HIS A 49 -3.05 -25.51 -8.72
CA HIS A 49 -2.96 -24.92 -10.06
C HIS A 49 -2.77 -23.40 -9.99
N VAL A 50 -3.55 -22.72 -9.16
CA VAL A 50 -3.41 -21.26 -8.93
C VAL A 50 -2.02 -20.95 -8.38
N ALA A 51 -1.61 -21.62 -7.31
CA ALA A 51 -0.29 -21.42 -6.72
C ALA A 51 0.84 -21.60 -7.75
N ASP A 52 0.75 -22.64 -8.57
CA ASP A 52 1.71 -22.94 -9.65
C ASP A 52 1.83 -21.78 -10.65
N ARG A 53 0.69 -21.18 -11.05
CA ARG A 53 0.65 -20.06 -11.99
C ARG A 53 1.39 -18.83 -11.43
N PHE A 54 1.17 -18.50 -10.16
CA PHE A 54 1.82 -17.35 -9.51
C PHE A 54 3.29 -17.61 -9.20
N GLU A 55 3.66 -18.80 -8.76
CA GLU A 55 5.07 -19.20 -8.58
C GLU A 55 5.85 -19.14 -9.90
N GLN A 56 5.24 -19.57 -10.99
CA GLN A 56 5.82 -19.50 -12.33
C GLN A 56 6.02 -18.05 -12.78
N MET A 57 5.06 -17.16 -12.51
CA MET A 57 5.18 -15.74 -12.86
C MET A 57 6.31 -15.07 -12.05
N ARG A 58 6.38 -15.37 -10.76
CA ARG A 58 7.47 -14.91 -9.88
C ARG A 58 8.83 -15.36 -10.39
N ALA A 59 8.95 -16.63 -10.76
CA ALA A 59 10.18 -17.18 -11.30
C ALA A 59 10.56 -16.57 -12.66
N ALA A 60 9.58 -16.32 -13.53
CA ALA A 60 9.79 -15.62 -14.80
C ALA A 60 10.34 -14.21 -14.59
N PHE A 61 9.79 -13.47 -13.62
CA PHE A 61 10.31 -12.16 -13.22
C PHE A 61 11.79 -12.23 -12.80
N GLY A 62 12.13 -13.21 -11.95
CA GLY A 62 13.51 -13.43 -11.52
C GLY A 62 14.47 -13.69 -12.69
N LEU A 63 14.04 -14.50 -13.67
CA LEU A 63 14.83 -14.78 -14.89
C LEU A 63 15.02 -13.53 -15.76
N LEU A 64 13.95 -12.75 -15.97
CA LEU A 64 14.00 -11.53 -16.80
C LEU A 64 15.03 -10.51 -16.28
N PHE A 65 15.18 -10.41 -14.98
CA PHE A 65 16.07 -9.46 -14.34
C PHE A 65 17.35 -10.07 -13.75
N GLY A 66 17.57 -11.37 -13.94
CA GLY A 66 18.73 -12.08 -13.42
C GLY A 66 18.81 -12.05 -11.88
N ARG A 67 17.66 -12.05 -11.18
CA ARG A 67 17.57 -11.99 -9.73
C ARG A 67 17.38 -13.38 -9.14
N ALA A 68 18.24 -13.74 -8.21
CA ALA A 68 18.11 -14.98 -7.44
C ALA A 68 17.09 -14.85 -6.28
N SER A 69 16.90 -13.64 -5.77
CA SER A 69 15.93 -13.33 -4.71
C SER A 69 14.99 -12.23 -5.16
N ILE A 70 13.72 -12.41 -4.89
CA ILE A 70 12.66 -11.46 -5.23
C ILE A 70 12.03 -11.01 -3.92
N ASN A 71 12.02 -9.70 -3.69
CA ASN A 71 11.39 -9.10 -2.53
C ASN A 71 9.86 -9.06 -2.70
N GLN A 72 9.16 -9.40 -1.63
CA GLN A 72 7.71 -9.27 -1.51
C GLN A 72 7.40 -8.93 -0.04
N PRO A 73 7.46 -7.64 0.32
CA PRO A 73 7.42 -7.20 1.70
C PRO A 73 6.06 -7.42 2.36
N VAL A 74 5.00 -7.48 1.56
CA VAL A 74 3.63 -7.73 2.03
C VAL A 74 3.22 -9.14 1.61
N PRO A 75 2.70 -9.97 2.54
CA PRO A 75 2.16 -11.29 2.19
C PRO A 75 1.03 -11.18 1.17
N LEU A 76 1.01 -12.06 0.18
CA LEU A 76 -0.04 -12.13 -0.82
C LEU A 76 -0.90 -13.37 -0.59
N GLU A 77 -2.19 -13.14 -0.41
CA GLU A 77 -3.19 -14.19 -0.32
C GLU A 77 -4.06 -14.20 -1.58
N ILE A 78 -4.28 -15.39 -2.12
CA ILE A 78 -5.06 -15.58 -3.34
C ILE A 78 -6.34 -16.34 -2.99
N VAL A 79 -7.48 -15.71 -3.20
CA VAL A 79 -8.80 -16.30 -2.98
C VAL A 79 -9.36 -16.74 -4.33
N ALA A 80 -9.36 -18.05 -4.56
CA ALA A 80 -9.79 -18.61 -5.84
C ALA A 80 -11.22 -19.17 -5.72
N PHE A 81 -12.18 -18.43 -6.25
CA PHE A 81 -13.58 -18.79 -6.23
C PHE A 81 -13.93 -19.74 -7.39
N ARG A 82 -14.73 -20.76 -7.12
CA ARG A 82 -15.13 -21.77 -8.13
C ARG A 82 -15.90 -21.19 -9.32
N ASN A 83 -16.56 -20.02 -9.17
CA ASN A 83 -17.35 -19.40 -10.25
C ASN A 83 -17.65 -17.92 -9.97
N THR A 84 -18.16 -17.23 -11.01
CA THR A 84 -18.52 -15.80 -11.01
C THR A 84 -19.53 -15.41 -9.91
N LYS A 85 -20.45 -16.29 -9.54
CA LYS A 85 -21.46 -15.98 -8.51
C LYS A 85 -20.80 -15.81 -7.15
N GLU A 86 -19.80 -16.62 -6.84
CA GLU A 86 -19.12 -16.59 -5.54
C GLU A 86 -18.18 -15.37 -5.45
N ILE A 87 -17.32 -15.11 -6.44
CA ILE A 87 -16.42 -13.94 -6.44
C ILE A 87 -17.17 -12.62 -6.42
N ARG A 88 -18.36 -12.56 -7.04
CA ARG A 88 -19.17 -11.33 -7.09
C ARG A 88 -19.55 -10.78 -5.72
N GLN A 89 -19.62 -11.62 -4.68
CA GLN A 89 -19.94 -11.20 -3.32
C GLN A 89 -18.84 -10.32 -2.71
N TYR A 90 -17.60 -10.46 -3.20
CA TYR A 90 -16.41 -9.79 -2.73
C TYR A 90 -15.87 -8.74 -3.74
N SER A 91 -16.48 -8.67 -4.92
CA SER A 91 -16.07 -7.74 -5.96
C SER A 91 -16.26 -6.29 -5.54
N PRO A 92 -15.33 -5.38 -5.90
CA PRO A 92 -15.43 -3.96 -5.53
C PRO A 92 -16.71 -3.33 -6.09
N MET A 93 -17.16 -2.25 -5.44
CA MET A 93 -18.30 -1.46 -5.89
C MET A 93 -17.83 -0.21 -6.64
N PHE A 94 -18.60 0.16 -7.66
CA PHE A 94 -18.44 1.44 -8.34
C PHE A 94 -19.80 2.14 -8.40
N GLN A 95 -19.91 3.33 -7.84
CA GLN A 95 -21.17 4.09 -7.74
C GLN A 95 -22.30 3.26 -7.10
N GLY A 96 -21.99 2.48 -6.06
CA GLY A 96 -22.95 1.64 -5.33
C GLY A 96 -23.42 0.38 -6.07
N LYS A 97 -22.74 0.00 -7.16
CA LYS A 97 -23.01 -1.23 -7.90
C LYS A 97 -21.79 -2.13 -7.91
N VAL A 98 -22.02 -3.41 -7.67
CA VAL A 98 -20.96 -4.43 -7.75
C VAL A 98 -20.43 -4.49 -9.18
N VAL A 99 -19.12 -4.41 -9.34
CA VAL A 99 -18.44 -4.57 -10.64
C VAL A 99 -18.27 -6.06 -10.93
N GLU A 100 -18.68 -6.52 -12.11
CA GLU A 100 -18.46 -7.91 -12.53
C GLU A 100 -17.04 -8.05 -13.07
N LEU A 101 -16.22 -8.82 -12.35
CA LEU A 101 -14.81 -9.06 -12.66
C LEU A 101 -14.51 -10.56 -12.62
N SER A 102 -13.65 -11.01 -13.52
CA SER A 102 -13.08 -12.37 -13.49
C SER A 102 -11.92 -12.50 -12.49
N GLY A 103 -11.46 -11.38 -11.95
CA GLY A 103 -10.47 -11.27 -10.91
C GLY A 103 -10.16 -9.82 -10.60
N PHE A 104 -9.63 -9.57 -9.40
CA PHE A 104 -9.21 -8.26 -8.94
C PHE A 104 -8.06 -8.37 -7.94
N PHE A 105 -7.32 -7.29 -7.78
CA PHE A 105 -6.25 -7.12 -6.81
C PHE A 105 -6.64 -6.03 -5.80
N GLN A 106 -6.33 -6.27 -4.54
CA GLN A 106 -6.49 -5.30 -3.45
C GLN A 106 -5.19 -5.19 -2.69
N GLN A 107 -4.59 -4.02 -2.74
CA GLN A 107 -3.39 -3.71 -1.99
C GLN A 107 -3.74 -3.23 -0.58
N ALA A 108 -2.96 -3.68 0.40
CA ALA A 108 -3.07 -3.20 1.78
C ALA A 108 -1.72 -3.18 2.48
N GLU A 109 -1.69 -2.60 3.68
CA GLU A 109 -0.47 -2.49 4.48
C GLU A 109 -0.05 -3.83 5.10
N ASP A 110 -1.02 -4.64 5.47
CA ASP A 110 -0.86 -5.90 6.20
C ASP A 110 -0.79 -7.12 5.29
N LYS A 111 -1.63 -7.15 4.27
CA LYS A 111 -1.77 -8.29 3.35
C LYS A 111 -2.37 -7.83 2.04
N ASP A 112 -1.75 -8.20 0.93
CA ASP A 112 -2.33 -8.03 -0.39
C ASP A 112 -3.27 -9.20 -0.72
N PHE A 113 -4.33 -8.93 -1.46
CA PHE A 113 -5.25 -9.95 -1.94
C PHE A 113 -5.36 -9.97 -3.45
N ILE A 114 -5.42 -11.17 -3.99
CA ILE A 114 -5.89 -11.44 -5.35
C ILE A 114 -7.12 -12.34 -5.25
N ALA A 115 -8.23 -11.91 -5.85
CA ALA A 115 -9.40 -12.76 -6.03
C ALA A 115 -9.49 -13.20 -7.50
N VAL A 116 -9.76 -14.49 -7.76
CA VAL A 116 -9.89 -15.02 -9.14
C VAL A 116 -11.12 -15.91 -9.27
N ASP A 117 -11.76 -15.84 -10.44
CA ASP A 117 -12.82 -16.76 -10.87
C ASP A 117 -12.21 -17.94 -11.63
N MET A 118 -12.28 -19.13 -11.01
CA MET A 118 -11.75 -20.37 -11.59
C MET A 118 -12.48 -20.82 -12.86
N SER A 119 -13.70 -20.33 -13.10
CA SER A 119 -14.46 -20.63 -14.31
C SER A 119 -14.07 -19.76 -15.51
N GLN A 120 -13.20 -18.76 -15.32
CA GLN A 120 -12.78 -17.78 -16.33
C GLN A 120 -11.26 -17.56 -16.34
N GLU A 121 -10.48 -18.65 -16.31
CA GLU A 121 -9.01 -18.59 -16.25
C GLU A 121 -8.40 -17.80 -17.43
N GLU A 122 -9.02 -17.83 -18.59
CA GLU A 122 -8.58 -17.07 -19.76
C GLU A 122 -8.56 -15.55 -19.55
N ASN A 123 -9.30 -15.05 -18.54
CA ASN A 123 -9.41 -13.64 -18.20
C ASN A 123 -8.49 -13.22 -17.06
N TRP A 124 -7.63 -14.11 -16.54
CA TRP A 124 -6.74 -13.80 -15.42
C TRP A 124 -5.58 -12.86 -15.79
N GLN A 125 -5.45 -12.48 -17.04
CA GLN A 125 -4.42 -11.53 -17.47
C GLN A 125 -4.44 -10.26 -16.62
N THR A 126 -5.61 -9.76 -16.24
CA THR A 126 -5.76 -8.57 -15.38
C THR A 126 -5.09 -8.77 -14.02
N VAL A 127 -5.30 -9.91 -13.35
CA VAL A 127 -4.68 -10.15 -12.04
C VAL A 127 -3.17 -10.41 -12.15
N PHE A 128 -2.72 -10.99 -13.24
CA PHE A 128 -1.28 -11.10 -13.53
C PHE A 128 -0.65 -9.74 -13.82
N HIS A 129 -1.38 -8.83 -14.46
CA HIS A 129 -0.97 -7.44 -14.67
C HIS A 129 -0.76 -6.73 -13.32
N GLU A 130 -1.72 -6.80 -12.41
CA GLU A 130 -1.59 -6.21 -11.08
C GLU A 130 -0.45 -6.85 -10.26
N TYR A 131 -0.30 -8.16 -10.33
CA TYR A 131 0.82 -8.82 -9.66
C TYR A 131 2.19 -8.44 -10.26
N ALA A 132 2.26 -8.14 -11.56
CA ALA A 132 3.48 -7.60 -12.17
C ALA A 132 3.89 -6.26 -11.56
N HIS A 133 2.93 -5.37 -11.25
CA HIS A 133 3.18 -4.13 -10.51
C HIS A 133 3.75 -4.40 -9.11
N VAL A 134 3.19 -5.36 -8.37
CA VAL A 134 3.72 -5.76 -7.05
C VAL A 134 5.17 -6.20 -7.15
N LEU A 135 5.48 -7.07 -8.12
CA LEU A 135 6.84 -7.55 -8.35
C LEU A 135 7.80 -6.42 -8.73
N LEU A 136 7.37 -5.53 -9.62
CA LEU A 136 8.20 -4.41 -10.07
C LEU A 136 8.49 -3.43 -8.93
N ASN A 137 7.44 -2.96 -8.26
CA ASN A 137 7.53 -1.91 -7.24
C ASN A 137 8.26 -2.38 -5.97
N SER A 138 8.18 -3.67 -5.63
CA SER A 138 8.89 -4.25 -4.49
C SER A 138 10.38 -4.50 -4.76
N ASN A 139 10.80 -4.50 -6.03
CA ASN A 139 12.16 -4.90 -6.41
C ASN A 139 12.99 -3.84 -7.11
N PHE A 140 12.37 -2.73 -7.52
CA PHE A 140 13.04 -1.63 -8.21
C PHE A 140 12.74 -0.30 -7.54
N GLN A 141 13.52 0.72 -7.90
CA GLN A 141 13.20 2.10 -7.56
C GLN A 141 11.92 2.52 -8.31
N PRO A 142 11.20 3.56 -7.81
CA PRO A 142 10.03 4.06 -8.51
C PRO A 142 10.33 4.32 -9.99
N THR A 143 9.50 3.75 -10.84
CA THR A 143 9.59 3.86 -12.29
C THR A 143 8.52 4.83 -12.81
N ALA A 144 8.63 5.24 -14.07
CA ALA A 144 7.62 6.09 -14.68
C ALA A 144 6.42 5.26 -15.17
N PRO A 145 5.19 5.84 -15.21
CA PRO A 145 3.98 5.12 -15.61
C PRO A 145 4.10 4.33 -16.92
N TRP A 146 4.80 4.86 -17.91
CA TRP A 146 4.99 4.15 -19.18
C TRP A 146 5.77 2.83 -19.03
N PHE A 147 6.72 2.77 -18.07
CA PHE A 147 7.47 1.54 -17.82
C PHE A 147 6.67 0.58 -16.95
N ASP A 148 5.98 1.09 -15.93
CA ASP A 148 5.15 0.30 -15.02
C ASP A 148 4.07 -0.45 -15.79
N GLU A 149 3.28 0.27 -16.59
CA GLU A 149 2.19 -0.30 -17.37
C GLU A 149 2.72 -1.19 -18.51
N GLY A 150 3.73 -0.70 -19.21
CA GLY A 150 4.33 -1.47 -20.29
C GLY A 150 4.95 -2.78 -19.84
N PHE A 151 5.56 -2.81 -18.64
CA PHE A 151 6.09 -4.02 -18.05
C PHE A 151 4.99 -4.96 -17.55
N ALA A 152 3.95 -4.41 -16.92
CA ALA A 152 2.82 -5.20 -16.47
C ALA A 152 2.10 -5.88 -17.64
N GLU A 153 1.86 -5.18 -18.74
CA GLU A 153 1.33 -5.76 -19.98
C GLU A 153 2.28 -6.80 -20.59
N PHE A 154 3.59 -6.54 -20.55
CA PHE A 154 4.60 -7.46 -21.09
C PHE A 154 4.64 -8.77 -20.30
N LEU A 155 4.70 -8.71 -18.96
CA LEU A 155 4.80 -9.88 -18.10
C LEU A 155 3.47 -10.65 -18.02
N SER A 156 2.33 -9.96 -17.93
CA SER A 156 1.00 -10.58 -17.86
C SER A 156 0.62 -11.37 -19.11
N SER A 157 1.26 -11.04 -20.24
CA SER A 157 1.11 -11.80 -21.51
C SER A 157 1.75 -13.19 -21.47
N MET A 158 2.34 -13.58 -20.33
CA MET A 158 3.04 -14.85 -20.16
C MET A 158 2.15 -16.06 -20.42
N LYS A 159 2.66 -17.02 -21.21
CA LYS A 159 2.08 -18.36 -21.35
C LYS A 159 3.05 -19.40 -20.81
N VAL A 160 2.52 -20.30 -20.03
CA VAL A 160 3.27 -21.38 -19.42
C VAL A 160 2.78 -22.71 -19.98
N ALA A 161 3.73 -23.53 -20.41
CA ALA A 161 3.54 -24.94 -20.73
C ALA A 161 4.56 -25.77 -19.95
N PRO A 162 4.37 -27.07 -19.75
CA PRO A 162 5.32 -27.91 -19.02
C PRO A 162 6.76 -27.77 -19.54
N GLY A 163 7.63 -27.15 -18.72
CA GLY A 163 9.03 -26.89 -19.06
C GLY A 163 9.29 -25.76 -20.04
N ASP A 164 8.28 -24.95 -20.36
CA ASP A 164 8.38 -23.86 -21.32
C ASP A 164 7.62 -22.61 -20.82
N ILE A 165 8.28 -21.47 -20.78
CA ILE A 165 7.65 -20.18 -20.53
C ILE A 165 7.89 -19.26 -21.71
N VAL A 166 6.82 -18.64 -22.17
CA VAL A 166 6.83 -17.64 -23.21
C VAL A 166 6.35 -16.32 -22.64
N VAL A 167 7.17 -15.28 -22.69
CA VAL A 167 6.88 -13.93 -22.18
C VAL A 167 6.92 -12.93 -23.34
N GLY A 168 6.20 -11.83 -23.21
CA GLY A 168 6.18 -10.77 -24.22
C GLY A 168 5.37 -11.18 -25.47
N GLN A 169 4.24 -11.85 -25.28
CA GLN A 169 3.35 -12.11 -26.38
C GLN A 169 2.65 -10.82 -26.85
N THR A 170 2.27 -10.81 -28.10
CA THR A 170 1.49 -9.70 -28.66
C THR A 170 0.16 -9.61 -27.94
N ILE A 171 -0.13 -8.45 -27.39
CA ILE A 171 -1.42 -8.16 -26.76
C ILE A 171 -2.48 -7.87 -27.84
N PRO A 172 -3.77 -8.15 -27.60
CA PRO A 172 -4.83 -7.98 -28.59
C PRO A 172 -4.86 -6.58 -29.22
N ASP A 173 -4.66 -5.55 -28.38
CA ASP A 173 -4.76 -4.15 -28.78
C ASP A 173 -3.54 -3.62 -29.53
N ALA A 174 -2.45 -4.41 -29.67
CA ALA A 174 -1.28 -4.04 -30.46
C ALA A 174 -1.62 -3.71 -31.93
N ALA A 175 -2.74 -4.23 -32.45
CA ALA A 175 -3.25 -3.91 -33.78
C ALA A 175 -3.59 -2.41 -33.95
N PHE A 176 -3.96 -1.69 -32.90
CA PHE A 176 -4.25 -0.25 -32.93
C PHE A 176 -3.01 0.57 -33.32
N LEU A 177 -1.83 0.16 -32.86
CA LEU A 177 -0.58 0.84 -33.20
C LEU A 177 -0.25 0.76 -34.69
N MET A 178 -0.67 -0.32 -35.35
CA MET A 178 -0.47 -0.50 -36.81
C MET A 178 -1.30 0.46 -37.64
N GLN A 179 -2.35 1.07 -37.08
CA GLN A 179 -3.21 2.04 -37.76
C GLN A 179 -2.60 3.47 -37.73
N GLY A 180 -1.42 3.65 -37.16
CA GLY A 180 -0.68 4.91 -37.18
C GLY A 180 -1.06 5.92 -36.09
N ASN A 181 -1.95 5.56 -35.17
CA ASN A 181 -2.33 6.40 -34.03
C ASN A 181 -1.37 6.17 -32.86
N THR A 182 -0.21 6.81 -32.87
CA THR A 182 0.78 6.70 -31.77
C THR A 182 0.98 8.05 -31.11
N LEU A 183 1.23 8.03 -29.80
CA LEU A 183 1.72 9.20 -29.07
C LEU A 183 3.19 9.44 -29.43
N HIS A 184 3.64 10.68 -29.41
CA HIS A 184 5.08 10.95 -29.46
C HIS A 184 5.77 10.35 -28.25
N LEU A 185 6.96 9.79 -28.43
CA LEU A 185 7.69 9.11 -27.35
C LEU A 185 7.92 10.02 -26.14
N LEU A 186 8.20 11.31 -26.39
CA LEU A 186 8.37 12.27 -25.29
C LEU A 186 7.09 12.52 -24.52
N ASP A 187 5.93 12.50 -25.18
CA ASP A 187 4.64 12.68 -24.52
C ASP A 187 4.30 11.44 -23.70
N LEU A 188 4.59 10.24 -24.22
CA LEU A 188 4.46 8.99 -23.49
C LEU A 188 5.34 8.98 -22.21
N PHE A 189 6.60 9.40 -22.31
CA PHE A 189 7.55 9.38 -21.19
C PHE A 189 7.29 10.46 -20.14
N ARG A 190 6.53 11.51 -20.48
CA ARG A 190 6.11 12.61 -19.57
C ARG A 190 4.82 12.32 -18.84
N VAL A 191 4.11 11.25 -19.18
CA VAL A 191 2.88 10.88 -18.45
C VAL A 191 3.23 10.62 -16.99
N GLN A 192 2.47 11.23 -16.09
CA GLN A 192 2.55 11.05 -14.64
C GLN A 192 1.29 10.34 -14.15
N HIS A 193 1.34 9.73 -12.96
CA HIS A 193 0.19 9.04 -12.37
C HIS A 193 -1.06 9.92 -12.21
N HIS A 194 -0.91 11.25 -12.11
CA HIS A 194 -2.00 12.22 -12.04
C HIS A 194 -2.39 12.81 -13.39
N SER A 195 -1.76 12.43 -14.50
CA SER A 195 -2.06 12.92 -15.85
C SER A 195 -3.45 12.49 -16.31
N GLU A 196 -4.15 13.34 -17.07
CA GLU A 196 -5.42 12.96 -17.72
C GLU A 196 -5.26 11.73 -18.62
N THR A 197 -4.15 11.64 -19.37
CA THR A 197 -3.85 10.50 -20.25
C THR A 197 -3.83 9.17 -19.49
N TYR A 198 -3.45 9.19 -18.22
CA TYR A 198 -3.39 8.01 -17.36
C TYR A 198 -4.74 7.69 -16.70
N ASN A 199 -5.48 8.73 -16.26
CA ASN A 199 -6.67 8.59 -15.41
C ASN A 199 -8.01 8.63 -16.15
N VAL A 200 -8.05 9.14 -17.40
CA VAL A 200 -9.29 9.25 -18.17
C VAL A 200 -9.50 7.98 -19.00
N SER A 201 -10.69 7.37 -18.89
CA SER A 201 -11.08 6.23 -19.72
C SER A 201 -11.22 6.62 -21.21
N GLY A 202 -10.86 5.72 -22.11
CA GLY A 202 -11.06 5.85 -23.55
C GLY A 202 -9.80 5.62 -24.39
N ALA A 203 -9.89 5.86 -25.68
CA ALA A 203 -8.87 5.50 -26.67
C ALA A 203 -7.44 6.03 -26.37
N ARG A 204 -7.29 7.15 -25.65
CA ARG A 204 -5.97 7.65 -25.26
C ARG A 204 -5.32 6.79 -24.17
N ARG A 205 -6.10 6.31 -23.19
CA ARG A 205 -5.61 5.41 -22.17
C ARG A 205 -5.21 4.07 -22.77
N GLU A 206 -6.07 3.49 -23.60
CA GLU A 206 -5.77 2.25 -24.31
C GLU A 206 -4.49 2.38 -25.14
N MET A 207 -4.33 3.51 -25.86
CA MET A 207 -3.12 3.80 -26.65
C MET A 207 -1.89 3.91 -25.75
N PHE A 208 -2.00 4.55 -24.59
CA PHE A 208 -0.91 4.68 -23.62
C PHE A 208 -0.41 3.29 -23.19
N TYR A 209 -1.31 2.39 -22.78
CA TYR A 209 -0.95 1.03 -22.34
C TYR A 209 -0.28 0.22 -23.45
N VAL A 210 -0.89 0.21 -24.62
CA VAL A 210 -0.39 -0.56 -25.78
C VAL A 210 0.97 -0.03 -26.25
N GLN A 211 1.15 1.29 -26.28
CA GLN A 211 2.43 1.88 -26.69
C GLN A 211 3.51 1.69 -25.63
N SER A 212 3.16 1.74 -24.35
CA SER A 212 4.04 1.42 -23.23
C SER A 212 4.54 -0.03 -23.33
N TRP A 213 3.63 -0.98 -23.58
CA TRP A 213 3.99 -2.36 -23.88
C TRP A 213 4.98 -2.46 -25.06
N LEU A 214 4.75 -1.76 -26.16
CA LEU A 214 5.63 -1.78 -27.32
C LEU A 214 7.05 -1.30 -26.98
N VAL A 215 7.16 -0.21 -26.23
CA VAL A 215 8.45 0.35 -25.81
C VAL A 215 9.18 -0.66 -24.92
N VAL A 216 8.53 -1.19 -23.90
CA VAL A 216 9.12 -2.17 -22.99
C VAL A 216 9.53 -3.44 -23.74
N HIS A 217 8.66 -3.91 -24.62
CA HIS A 217 8.96 -5.07 -25.47
C HIS A 217 10.21 -4.83 -26.36
N TYR A 218 10.30 -3.66 -26.98
CA TYR A 218 11.48 -3.25 -27.75
C TYR A 218 12.76 -3.23 -26.90
N LEU A 219 12.68 -2.72 -25.68
CA LEU A 219 13.82 -2.63 -24.76
C LEU A 219 14.31 -4.02 -24.34
N PHE A 220 13.41 -4.94 -24.03
CA PHE A 220 13.77 -6.33 -23.72
C PHE A 220 14.39 -7.04 -24.91
N ASP A 221 13.75 -7.00 -26.09
CA ASP A 221 14.20 -7.72 -27.28
C ASP A 221 15.57 -7.23 -27.80
N ASN A 222 15.90 -5.96 -27.56
CA ASN A 222 17.18 -5.35 -27.94
C ASN A 222 18.20 -5.28 -26.81
N GLY A 223 17.94 -5.93 -25.66
CA GLY A 223 18.87 -5.96 -24.53
C GLY A 223 19.13 -4.60 -23.89
N ARG A 224 18.14 -3.67 -23.94
CA ARG A 224 18.26 -2.29 -23.47
C ARG A 224 17.65 -2.05 -22.07
N ILE A 225 17.24 -3.08 -21.37
CA ILE A 225 16.70 -2.96 -20.00
C ILE A 225 17.69 -2.32 -19.03
N PRO A 226 19.01 -2.59 -19.06
CA PRO A 226 19.96 -1.90 -18.17
C PRO A 226 19.94 -0.36 -18.35
N GLN A 227 19.67 0.14 -19.56
CA GLN A 227 19.58 1.58 -19.81
C GLN A 227 18.36 2.22 -19.14
N THR A 228 17.29 1.48 -18.85
CA THR A 228 16.14 2.01 -18.10
C THR A 228 16.52 2.38 -16.68
N SER A 229 17.36 1.59 -16.01
CA SER A 229 17.88 1.92 -14.68
C SER A 229 18.69 3.22 -14.71
N THR A 230 19.52 3.41 -15.73
CA THR A 230 20.24 4.67 -15.93
C THR A 230 19.27 5.83 -16.17
N TYR A 231 18.25 5.65 -17.01
CA TYR A 231 17.23 6.65 -17.29
C TYR A 231 16.50 7.08 -16.00
N PHE A 232 16.06 6.13 -15.18
CA PHE A 232 15.38 6.44 -13.92
C PHE A 232 16.29 7.12 -12.90
N HIS A 233 17.55 6.72 -12.80
CA HIS A 233 18.53 7.44 -11.98
C HIS A 233 18.70 8.90 -12.44
N LEU A 234 18.80 9.14 -13.74
CA LEU A 234 18.95 10.50 -14.29
C LEU A 234 17.69 11.37 -14.03
N THR A 235 16.50 10.80 -14.18
CA THR A 235 15.25 11.55 -13.97
C THR A 235 14.88 11.72 -12.50
N ASN A 236 15.02 10.65 -11.69
CA ASN A 236 14.55 10.65 -10.31
C ASN A 236 15.55 11.31 -9.36
N ASP A 237 16.84 10.96 -9.48
CA ASP A 237 17.87 11.38 -8.54
C ASP A 237 18.59 12.66 -9.02
N GLN A 238 18.94 12.73 -10.31
CA GLN A 238 19.65 13.89 -10.88
C GLN A 238 18.70 14.98 -11.42
N ARG A 239 17.38 14.72 -11.48
CA ARG A 239 16.35 15.67 -11.95
C ARG A 239 16.58 16.19 -13.37
N LEU A 240 17.23 15.41 -14.24
CA LEU A 240 17.41 15.77 -15.64
C LEU A 240 16.06 15.79 -16.36
N SER A 241 15.95 16.62 -17.39
CA SER A 241 14.79 16.61 -18.26
C SER A 241 14.69 15.27 -19.02
N VAL A 242 13.46 14.87 -19.37
CA VAL A 242 13.22 13.62 -20.12
C VAL A 242 14.05 13.51 -21.40
N PRO A 243 14.17 14.59 -22.25
CA PRO A 243 15.02 14.51 -23.44
C PRO A 243 16.48 14.28 -23.16
N GLU A 244 17.04 14.93 -22.14
CA GLU A 244 18.45 14.78 -21.74
C GLU A 244 18.70 13.37 -21.17
N ALA A 245 17.79 12.89 -20.31
CA ALA A 245 17.87 11.56 -19.74
C ALA A 245 17.80 10.46 -20.81
N VAL A 246 16.93 10.61 -21.82
CA VAL A 246 16.85 9.69 -22.96
C VAL A 246 18.17 9.70 -23.73
N GLN A 247 18.70 10.87 -24.06
CA GLN A 247 19.96 10.99 -24.81
C GLN A 247 21.12 10.34 -24.06
N GLN A 248 21.23 10.55 -22.74
CA GLN A 248 22.32 10.01 -21.94
C GLN A 248 22.18 8.50 -21.69
N ALA A 249 20.96 8.04 -21.37
CA ALA A 249 20.73 6.64 -21.03
C ALA A 249 20.74 5.71 -22.26
N PHE A 250 20.09 6.12 -23.34
CA PHE A 250 19.94 5.28 -24.54
C PHE A 250 20.95 5.61 -25.65
N GLY A 251 21.74 6.68 -25.50
CA GLY A 251 22.78 7.06 -26.44
C GLY A 251 22.27 7.63 -27.78
N VAL A 252 21.00 7.95 -27.86
CA VAL A 252 20.35 8.50 -29.06
C VAL A 252 19.33 9.59 -28.68
N PRO A 253 19.08 10.57 -29.56
CA PRO A 253 18.02 11.55 -29.36
C PRO A 253 16.64 10.89 -29.24
N PRO A 254 15.68 11.49 -28.52
CA PRO A 254 14.33 10.94 -28.38
C PRO A 254 13.63 10.62 -29.71
N ALA A 255 13.76 11.48 -30.72
CA ALA A 255 13.20 11.26 -32.05
C ALA A 255 13.79 10.03 -32.76
N GLU A 256 15.08 9.74 -32.56
CA GLU A 256 15.70 8.54 -33.12
C GLU A 256 15.27 7.28 -32.36
N LEU A 257 15.14 7.35 -31.04
CA LEU A 257 14.58 6.24 -30.24
C LEU A 257 13.13 5.93 -30.68
N GLU A 258 12.30 6.96 -30.85
CA GLU A 258 10.93 6.81 -31.36
C GLU A 258 10.91 6.12 -32.73
N LYS A 259 11.77 6.56 -33.65
CA LYS A 259 11.89 5.95 -34.97
C LYS A 259 12.29 4.47 -34.89
N GLN A 260 13.21 4.11 -33.98
CA GLN A 260 13.64 2.73 -33.77
C GLN A 260 12.51 1.86 -33.22
N VAL A 261 11.74 2.35 -32.22
CA VAL A 261 10.56 1.66 -31.66
C VAL A 261 9.47 1.47 -32.73
N LEU A 262 9.17 2.49 -33.53
CA LEU A 262 8.17 2.38 -34.58
C LEU A 262 8.63 1.47 -35.74
N ALA A 263 9.92 1.47 -36.08
CA ALA A 263 10.47 0.55 -37.07
C ALA A 263 10.43 -0.90 -36.58
N TYR A 264 10.65 -1.14 -35.28
CA TYR A 264 10.52 -2.45 -34.66
C TYR A 264 9.10 -3.01 -34.82
N LEU A 265 8.07 -2.20 -34.56
CA LEU A 265 6.67 -2.56 -34.76
C LEU A 265 6.39 -2.91 -36.26
N ARG A 266 6.79 -2.03 -37.19
CA ARG A 266 6.50 -2.21 -38.64
C ARG A 266 7.17 -3.44 -39.21
N ASN A 267 8.30 -3.84 -38.70
CA ASN A 267 9.01 -5.04 -39.15
C ASN A 267 8.31 -6.35 -38.76
N GLY A 268 7.23 -6.30 -37.97
CA GLY A 268 6.42 -7.45 -37.56
C GLY A 268 7.19 -8.55 -36.83
N LYS A 269 8.38 -8.22 -36.30
CA LYS A 269 9.27 -9.16 -35.61
C LYS A 269 9.21 -8.99 -34.11
N VAL A 270 7.99 -8.91 -33.56
CA VAL A 270 7.82 -9.03 -32.11
C VAL A 270 8.28 -10.42 -31.70
N LYS A 271 9.45 -10.49 -31.07
CA LYS A 271 10.05 -11.75 -30.65
C LYS A 271 9.62 -12.07 -29.23
N VAL A 272 8.85 -13.12 -29.08
CA VAL A 272 8.57 -13.66 -27.75
C VAL A 272 9.85 -14.24 -27.14
N MET A 273 10.09 -13.94 -25.88
CA MET A 273 11.14 -14.58 -25.11
C MET A 273 10.67 -15.95 -24.68
N ARG A 274 11.41 -16.97 -25.08
CA ARG A 274 11.10 -18.36 -24.74
C ARG A 274 12.18 -18.94 -23.86
N TYR A 275 11.80 -19.37 -22.68
CA TYR A 275 12.65 -20.14 -21.76
C TYR A 275 12.22 -21.59 -21.81
N THR A 276 12.99 -22.43 -22.52
CA THR A 276 12.66 -23.84 -22.80
C THR A 276 13.59 -24.80 -22.06
N GLY A 277 13.04 -25.94 -21.66
CA GLY A 277 13.80 -27.08 -21.12
C GLY A 277 13.80 -27.20 -19.61
N LYS A 278 13.75 -28.45 -19.11
CA LYS A 278 13.68 -28.80 -17.68
C LYS A 278 14.82 -28.22 -16.83
N GLU A 279 15.96 -27.91 -17.42
CA GLU A 279 17.13 -27.37 -16.70
C GLU A 279 17.10 -25.83 -16.63
N LYS A 280 16.36 -25.15 -17.52
CA LYS A 280 16.33 -23.68 -17.59
C LYS A 280 15.16 -23.04 -16.86
N PHE A 281 14.05 -23.75 -16.74
CA PHE A 281 12.90 -23.28 -15.99
C PHE A 281 12.25 -24.43 -15.22
N SER A 282 12.64 -24.58 -13.98
CA SER A 282 11.92 -25.41 -13.01
C SER A 282 11.60 -24.51 -11.81
N VAL A 283 10.34 -24.33 -11.53
CA VAL A 283 9.92 -23.74 -10.27
C VAL A 283 9.91 -24.85 -9.24
N SER A 284 10.78 -24.75 -8.24
CA SER A 284 10.78 -25.66 -7.10
C SER A 284 10.27 -24.90 -5.90
N TYR A 285 9.19 -25.33 -5.34
CA TYR A 285 8.63 -24.81 -4.09
C TYR A 285 8.02 -25.96 -3.29
N THR A 286 7.92 -25.78 -1.99
CA THR A 286 7.17 -26.71 -1.13
C THR A 286 5.70 -26.26 -1.10
N ALA A 287 4.78 -27.22 -1.13
CA ALA A 287 3.36 -26.89 -1.03
C ALA A 287 2.68 -27.82 -0.04
N THR A 288 2.08 -27.23 0.99
CA THR A 288 1.23 -27.92 1.96
C THR A 288 -0.24 -27.61 1.68
N ALA A 289 -1.11 -28.61 1.91
CA ALA A 289 -2.54 -28.43 1.75
C ALA A 289 -3.25 -28.88 3.02
N ARG A 290 -4.29 -28.15 3.42
CA ARG A 290 -5.16 -28.51 4.52
C ARG A 290 -6.59 -28.03 4.29
N PRO A 291 -7.59 -28.74 4.84
CA PRO A 291 -8.95 -28.19 4.86
C PRO A 291 -9.02 -26.99 5.82
N LEU A 292 -9.83 -26.00 5.47
CA LEU A 292 -10.17 -24.88 6.35
C LEU A 292 -11.44 -25.20 7.15
N GLY A 293 -11.45 -24.85 8.43
CA GLY A 293 -12.65 -24.91 9.25
C GLY A 293 -13.66 -23.81 8.89
N PRO A 294 -14.94 -23.98 9.18
CA PRO A 294 -15.95 -22.98 8.80
C PRO A 294 -15.72 -21.58 9.39
N LEU A 295 -15.28 -21.48 10.64
CA LEU A 295 -15.00 -20.19 11.28
C LEU A 295 -13.70 -19.55 10.73
N GLU A 296 -12.69 -20.36 10.44
CA GLU A 296 -11.45 -19.91 9.82
C GLU A 296 -11.73 -19.36 8.41
N THR A 297 -12.42 -20.13 7.57
CA THR A 297 -12.87 -19.67 6.25
C THR A 297 -13.64 -18.34 6.32
N ARG A 298 -14.54 -18.23 7.30
CA ARG A 298 -15.32 -17.02 7.46
C ARG A 298 -14.44 -15.82 7.85
N ALA A 299 -13.43 -16.03 8.68
CA ALA A 299 -12.48 -14.98 9.05
C ALA A 299 -11.62 -14.55 7.85
N ASP A 300 -11.14 -15.50 7.02
CA ASP A 300 -10.36 -15.20 5.82
C ASP A 300 -11.19 -14.42 4.79
N LEU A 301 -12.46 -14.78 4.60
CA LEU A 301 -13.35 -14.07 3.67
C LEU A 301 -13.78 -12.70 4.21
N ALA A 302 -13.96 -12.56 5.53
CA ALA A 302 -14.17 -11.26 6.16
C ALA A 302 -12.93 -10.35 6.02
N ASP A 303 -11.74 -10.94 6.01
CA ASP A 303 -10.48 -10.21 5.77
C ASP A 303 -10.44 -9.65 4.34
N LEU A 304 -10.87 -10.42 3.33
CA LEU A 304 -11.02 -9.89 1.97
C LEU A 304 -12.03 -8.73 1.90
N HIS A 305 -13.17 -8.80 2.61
CA HIS A 305 -14.11 -7.68 2.74
C HIS A 305 -13.48 -6.47 3.44
N LEU A 306 -12.67 -6.67 4.47
CA LEU A 306 -12.01 -5.60 5.21
C LEU A 306 -11.13 -4.72 4.31
N HIS A 307 -10.53 -5.31 3.28
CA HIS A 307 -9.62 -4.62 2.36
C HIS A 307 -10.36 -3.81 1.28
N SER A 308 -11.68 -3.90 1.20
CA SER A 308 -12.52 -3.05 0.36
C SER A 308 -13.29 -2.05 1.22
N GLN A 309 -13.08 -0.76 0.99
CA GLN A 309 -13.68 0.32 1.79
C GLN A 309 -15.22 0.20 1.90
N ASP A 310 -15.88 -0.23 0.84
CA ASP A 310 -17.33 -0.38 0.79
C ASP A 310 -17.84 -1.48 1.74
N TYR A 311 -16.99 -2.46 2.08
CA TYR A 311 -17.37 -3.64 2.87
C TYR A 311 -16.86 -3.63 4.31
N VAL A 312 -16.09 -2.63 4.74
CA VAL A 312 -15.55 -2.56 6.12
C VAL A 312 -16.64 -2.79 7.21
N PRO A 313 -17.84 -2.18 7.12
CA PRO A 313 -18.89 -2.45 8.10
C PRO A 313 -19.40 -3.91 8.10
N ALA A 314 -19.41 -4.56 6.92
CA ALA A 314 -19.77 -5.97 6.80
C ALA A 314 -18.69 -6.87 7.41
N ALA A 315 -17.42 -6.57 7.13
CA ALA A 315 -16.27 -7.29 7.68
C ALA A 315 -16.24 -7.26 9.21
N ILE A 316 -16.49 -6.09 9.82
CA ILE A 316 -16.58 -5.96 11.29
C ILE A 316 -17.64 -6.92 11.84
N LYS A 317 -18.82 -6.91 11.27
CA LYS A 317 -19.91 -7.80 11.69
C LYS A 317 -19.56 -9.28 11.51
N GLU A 318 -18.93 -9.64 10.41
CA GLU A 318 -18.50 -11.02 10.13
C GLU A 318 -17.46 -11.50 11.13
N PHE A 319 -16.47 -10.67 11.49
CA PHE A 319 -15.50 -10.98 12.54
C PHE A 319 -16.15 -11.10 13.92
N GLU A 320 -17.08 -10.18 14.27
CA GLU A 320 -17.82 -10.26 15.54
C GLU A 320 -18.62 -11.57 15.65
N GLU A 321 -19.28 -12.00 14.57
CA GLU A 321 -20.00 -13.27 14.53
C GLU A 321 -19.06 -14.48 14.67
N VAL A 322 -17.85 -14.43 14.09
CA VAL A 322 -16.82 -15.45 14.31
C VAL A 322 -16.39 -15.49 15.78
N LEU A 323 -16.11 -14.32 16.40
CA LEU A 323 -15.69 -14.26 17.80
C LEU A 323 -16.82 -14.60 18.79
N GLN A 324 -18.08 -14.39 18.42
CA GLN A 324 -19.21 -14.85 19.19
C GLN A 324 -19.27 -16.39 19.24
N ALA A 325 -18.89 -17.07 18.17
CA ALA A 325 -18.84 -18.53 18.09
C ALA A 325 -17.56 -19.10 18.73
N ASP A 326 -16.41 -18.45 18.52
CA ASP A 326 -15.11 -18.79 19.12
C ASP A 326 -14.30 -17.55 19.46
N PRO A 327 -14.27 -17.11 20.72
CA PRO A 327 -13.50 -15.93 21.15
C PRO A 327 -11.98 -16.05 20.95
N ASN A 328 -11.45 -17.28 20.72
CA ASN A 328 -10.04 -17.55 20.56
C ASN A 328 -9.60 -17.60 19.10
N GLN A 329 -10.41 -17.11 18.17
CA GLN A 329 -10.06 -17.05 16.75
C GLN A 329 -9.11 -15.88 16.50
N ALA A 330 -7.80 -16.19 16.34
CA ALA A 330 -6.75 -15.20 16.21
C ALA A 330 -6.91 -14.30 14.99
N ASP A 331 -7.33 -14.85 13.83
CA ASP A 331 -7.50 -14.09 12.59
C ASP A 331 -8.69 -13.12 12.68
N ALA A 332 -9.77 -13.49 13.37
CA ALA A 332 -10.89 -12.59 13.59
C ALA A 332 -10.52 -11.46 14.58
N GLN A 333 -9.73 -11.74 15.62
CA GLN A 333 -9.18 -10.71 16.49
C GLN A 333 -8.28 -9.76 15.71
N ARG A 334 -7.37 -10.28 14.88
CA ARG A 334 -6.51 -9.50 13.99
C ARG A 334 -7.35 -8.62 13.06
N GLY A 335 -8.35 -9.18 12.39
CA GLY A 335 -9.22 -8.46 11.47
C GLY A 335 -9.96 -7.28 12.12
N LEU A 336 -10.51 -7.46 13.35
CA LEU A 336 -11.12 -6.34 14.09
C LEU A 336 -10.09 -5.29 14.50
N GLY A 337 -8.87 -5.70 14.88
CA GLY A 337 -7.78 -4.77 15.15
C GLY A 337 -7.53 -3.85 13.97
N TYR A 338 -7.37 -4.40 12.77
CA TYR A 338 -7.18 -3.60 11.55
C TYR A 338 -8.43 -2.79 11.15
N ALA A 339 -9.62 -3.34 11.32
CA ALA A 339 -10.85 -2.62 10.99
C ALA A 339 -11.00 -1.34 11.83
N TYR A 340 -10.77 -1.44 13.14
CA TYR A 340 -10.82 -0.29 14.03
C TYR A 340 -9.63 0.67 13.82
N LEU A 341 -8.43 0.16 13.51
CA LEU A 341 -7.28 0.99 13.16
C LEU A 341 -7.58 1.86 11.93
N ARG A 342 -8.15 1.30 10.87
CA ARG A 342 -8.56 2.03 9.66
C ARG A 342 -9.64 3.07 9.91
N ASN A 343 -10.51 2.82 10.88
CA ASN A 343 -11.53 3.78 11.33
C ASN A 343 -10.98 4.84 12.29
N HIS A 344 -9.68 4.82 12.63
CA HIS A 344 -9.04 5.65 13.66
C HIS A 344 -9.64 5.47 15.07
N GLU A 345 -10.21 4.31 15.34
CA GLU A 345 -10.78 3.93 16.64
C GLU A 345 -9.74 3.15 17.47
N LEU A 346 -8.64 3.83 17.84
CA LEU A 346 -7.46 3.19 18.41
C LEU A 346 -7.74 2.46 19.74
N ASP A 347 -8.61 3.01 20.58
CA ASP A 347 -9.03 2.39 21.84
C ASP A 347 -9.74 1.04 21.63
N LYS A 348 -10.44 0.88 20.49
CA LYS A 348 -11.07 -0.38 20.12
C LYS A 348 -10.07 -1.33 19.44
N ALA A 349 -9.14 -0.81 18.65
CA ALA A 349 -8.13 -1.60 17.97
C ALA A 349 -7.17 -2.31 18.94
N ALA A 350 -6.72 -1.60 19.98
CA ALA A 350 -5.71 -2.09 20.93
C ALA A 350 -6.06 -3.44 21.57
N PRO A 351 -7.25 -3.66 22.19
CA PRO A 351 -7.56 -4.94 22.82
C PRO A 351 -7.61 -6.11 21.81
N HIS A 352 -7.98 -5.86 20.55
CA HIS A 352 -8.04 -6.88 19.52
C HIS A 352 -6.64 -7.29 19.05
N PHE A 353 -5.72 -6.35 18.81
CA PHE A 353 -4.31 -6.69 18.51
C PHE A 353 -3.64 -7.41 19.67
N GLN A 354 -3.88 -6.99 20.93
CA GLN A 354 -3.36 -7.70 22.09
C GLN A 354 -3.92 -9.12 22.23
N ALA A 355 -5.21 -9.32 21.91
CA ALA A 355 -5.81 -10.64 21.91
C ALA A 355 -5.21 -11.51 20.80
N ALA A 356 -5.09 -11.01 19.58
CA ALA A 356 -4.47 -11.72 18.47
C ALA A 356 -3.01 -12.10 18.77
N ALA A 357 -2.23 -11.19 19.37
CA ALA A 357 -0.85 -11.46 19.80
C ALA A 357 -0.78 -12.58 20.84
N LYS A 358 -1.65 -12.54 21.87
CA LYS A 358 -1.73 -13.59 22.91
C LYS A 358 -2.14 -14.96 22.34
N LEU A 359 -2.97 -14.97 21.30
CA LEU A 359 -3.40 -16.18 20.59
C LEU A 359 -2.35 -16.71 19.62
N GLY A 360 -1.23 -16.01 19.46
CA GLY A 360 -0.10 -16.46 18.64
C GLY A 360 -0.28 -16.18 17.16
N SER A 361 -0.84 -15.03 16.82
CA SER A 361 -0.93 -14.59 15.42
C SER A 361 0.39 -14.77 14.68
N ARG A 362 0.32 -15.09 13.39
CA ARG A 362 1.49 -15.20 12.51
C ARG A 362 1.82 -13.92 11.77
N ASP A 363 1.01 -12.89 11.93
CA ASP A 363 1.22 -11.57 11.37
C ASP A 363 2.14 -10.75 12.27
N ALA A 364 3.30 -10.37 11.75
CA ALA A 364 4.30 -9.56 12.46
C ALA A 364 3.73 -8.20 12.90
N ARG A 365 2.84 -7.62 12.09
CA ARG A 365 2.24 -6.32 12.34
C ARG A 365 1.30 -6.32 13.54
N VAL A 366 0.66 -7.44 13.83
CA VAL A 366 -0.18 -7.60 15.04
C VAL A 366 0.62 -7.28 16.30
N TYR A 367 1.84 -7.80 16.39
CA TYR A 367 2.72 -7.56 17.55
C TYR A 367 3.25 -6.14 17.55
N TYR A 368 3.55 -5.59 16.39
CA TYR A 368 3.96 -4.20 16.25
C TYR A 368 2.85 -3.24 16.70
N TYR A 369 1.62 -3.39 16.19
CA TYR A 369 0.49 -2.54 16.58
C TYR A 369 0.06 -2.78 18.04
N SER A 370 0.18 -4.00 18.56
CA SER A 370 0.00 -4.25 19.99
C SER A 370 0.94 -3.38 20.82
N ALA A 371 2.22 -3.28 20.43
CA ALA A 371 3.23 -2.49 21.09
C ALA A 371 3.01 -0.97 20.93
N VAL A 372 2.74 -0.50 19.72
CA VAL A 372 2.50 0.93 19.42
C VAL A 372 1.30 1.45 20.21
N LEU A 373 0.16 0.75 20.14
CA LEU A 373 -1.06 1.18 20.83
C LEU A 373 -0.96 1.06 22.35
N MET A 374 -0.10 0.16 22.85
CA MET A 374 0.24 0.13 24.27
C MET A 374 1.00 1.38 24.69
N GLN A 375 1.94 1.86 23.89
CA GLN A 375 2.71 3.08 24.14
C GLN A 375 1.82 4.34 24.05
N GLU A 376 0.92 4.41 23.07
CA GLU A 376 0.00 5.56 22.93
C GLU A 376 -0.93 5.70 24.13
N SER A 377 -1.41 4.58 24.68
CA SER A 377 -2.27 4.58 25.86
C SER A 377 -1.50 4.84 27.18
N ASN A 378 -0.20 4.56 27.22
CA ASN A 378 0.65 4.74 28.40
C ASN A 378 2.10 4.99 27.98
N HIS A 379 2.60 6.21 28.14
CA HIS A 379 3.97 6.59 27.78
C HIS A 379 5.04 5.79 28.54
N ASP A 380 4.77 5.35 29.78
CA ASP A 380 5.68 4.50 30.53
C ASP A 380 5.84 3.10 29.95
N ALA A 381 4.92 2.70 29.05
CA ALA A 381 4.98 1.40 28.38
C ALA A 381 6.19 1.25 27.45
N MET A 382 6.82 2.36 27.02
CA MET A 382 8.02 2.30 26.16
C MET A 382 9.16 1.47 26.77
N THR A 383 9.26 1.42 28.09
CA THR A 383 10.26 0.60 28.81
C THR A 383 9.70 -0.72 29.31
N SER A 384 8.45 -1.06 28.98
CA SER A 384 7.81 -2.29 29.48
C SER A 384 8.40 -3.55 28.84
N PRO A 385 8.53 -4.64 29.61
CA PRO A 385 8.95 -5.93 29.07
C PRO A 385 7.97 -6.49 28.02
N GLU A 386 6.68 -6.17 28.14
CA GLU A 386 5.63 -6.60 27.24
C GLU A 386 5.81 -5.99 25.84
N LEU A 387 6.01 -4.67 25.76
CA LEU A 387 6.29 -3.98 24.50
C LEU A 387 7.53 -4.58 23.83
N ALA A 388 8.63 -4.70 24.59
CA ALA A 388 9.87 -5.24 24.06
C ALA A 388 9.74 -6.71 23.58
N ARG A 389 8.89 -7.50 24.24
CA ARG A 389 8.59 -8.89 23.82
C ARG A 389 7.83 -8.90 22.51
N ASP A 390 6.77 -8.09 22.40
CA ASP A 390 5.91 -8.05 21.22
C ASP A 390 6.70 -7.54 20.01
N VAL A 391 7.49 -6.48 20.16
CA VAL A 391 8.33 -5.97 19.06
C VAL A 391 9.39 -6.98 18.62
N ARG A 392 10.03 -7.72 19.54
CA ARG A 392 10.95 -8.80 19.16
C ARG A 392 10.23 -9.92 18.42
N ARG A 393 8.99 -10.23 18.83
CA ARG A 393 8.19 -11.23 18.13
C ARG A 393 7.83 -10.78 16.71
N ALA A 394 7.54 -9.50 16.50
CA ALA A 394 7.36 -8.93 15.16
C ALA A 394 8.61 -9.13 14.29
N ILE A 395 9.80 -8.84 14.83
CA ILE A 395 11.09 -9.03 14.14
C ILE A 395 11.38 -10.52 13.83
N GLU A 396 11.05 -11.43 14.75
CA GLU A 396 11.20 -12.88 14.52
C GLU A 396 10.33 -13.37 13.36
N LEU A 397 9.11 -12.84 13.23
CA LEU A 397 8.16 -13.18 12.17
C LEU A 397 8.52 -12.54 10.83
N ASP A 398 8.99 -11.29 10.86
CA ASP A 398 9.44 -10.55 9.69
C ASP A 398 10.78 -9.85 9.97
N PRO A 399 11.92 -10.49 9.65
CA PRO A 399 13.24 -9.89 9.85
C PRO A 399 13.53 -8.65 8.95
N GLN A 400 12.63 -8.30 8.03
CA GLN A 400 12.74 -7.11 7.18
C GLN A 400 11.82 -5.95 7.66
N TYR A 401 11.13 -6.12 8.77
CA TYR A 401 10.19 -5.14 9.28
C TYR A 401 10.90 -3.95 9.94
N ALA A 402 11.23 -2.94 9.16
CA ALA A 402 12.03 -1.79 9.57
C ALA A 402 11.43 -1.02 10.76
N ASP A 403 10.08 -0.82 10.77
CA ASP A 403 9.40 -0.10 11.85
C ASP A 403 9.52 -0.81 13.20
N ALA A 404 9.52 -2.15 13.20
CA ALA A 404 9.72 -2.92 14.41
C ALA A 404 11.14 -2.74 14.98
N TYR A 405 12.16 -2.69 14.13
CA TYR A 405 13.52 -2.37 14.59
C TYR A 405 13.63 -0.94 15.12
N ALA A 406 12.96 0.02 14.49
CA ALA A 406 12.94 1.42 14.98
C ALA A 406 12.30 1.49 16.36
N LEU A 407 11.12 0.92 16.55
CA LEU A 407 10.43 0.89 17.85
C LEU A 407 11.24 0.16 18.94
N LEU A 408 11.89 -0.96 18.59
CA LEU A 408 12.77 -1.65 19.54
C LEU A 408 13.97 -0.79 19.92
N GLY A 409 14.55 -0.07 18.95
CA GLY A 409 15.64 0.86 19.17
C GLY A 409 15.26 1.97 20.15
N GLU A 410 14.13 2.60 19.94
CA GLU A 410 13.57 3.64 20.81
C GLU A 410 13.28 3.12 22.22
N SER A 411 12.67 1.94 22.32
CA SER A 411 12.41 1.27 23.62
C SER A 411 13.69 0.99 24.38
N LEU A 412 14.73 0.50 23.72
CA LEU A 412 16.02 0.20 24.35
C LEU A 412 16.72 1.48 24.82
N ILE A 413 16.68 2.56 24.03
CA ILE A 413 17.24 3.87 24.42
C ILE A 413 16.51 4.42 25.65
N SER A 414 15.17 4.38 25.65
CA SER A 414 14.36 4.78 26.79
C SER A 414 14.67 3.97 28.06
N ALA A 415 15.07 2.70 27.89
CA ALA A 415 15.51 1.83 28.96
C ALA A 415 17.01 2.01 29.34
N GLY A 416 17.72 3.02 28.79
CA GLY A 416 19.14 3.30 29.03
C GLY A 416 20.11 2.34 28.35
N LYS A 417 19.63 1.48 27.44
CA LYS A 417 20.45 0.52 26.66
C LYS A 417 20.86 1.12 25.32
N TYR A 418 21.60 2.19 25.39
CA TYR A 418 21.90 3.04 24.23
C TYR A 418 22.56 2.29 23.07
N GLN A 419 23.59 1.50 23.33
CA GLN A 419 24.33 0.79 22.27
C GLN A 419 23.46 -0.17 21.48
N ASP A 420 22.61 -0.94 22.18
CA ASP A 420 21.67 -1.87 21.54
C ASP A 420 20.58 -1.09 20.77
N GLY A 421 20.12 0.03 21.33
CA GLY A 421 19.14 0.90 20.69
C GLY A 421 19.66 1.51 19.40
N GLU A 422 20.87 2.10 19.40
CA GLU A 422 21.52 2.61 18.20
C GLU A 422 21.65 1.54 17.11
N GLN A 423 22.04 0.32 17.49
CA GLN A 423 22.20 -0.77 16.52
C GLN A 423 20.88 -1.09 15.81
N ASN A 424 19.76 -1.13 16.55
CA ASN A 424 18.45 -1.38 15.99
C ASN A 424 17.99 -0.23 15.07
N LEU A 425 18.18 1.04 15.47
CA LEU A 425 17.86 2.20 14.64
C LEU A 425 18.68 2.24 13.34
N ARG A 426 19.99 1.93 13.41
CA ARG A 426 20.85 1.80 12.22
C ARG A 426 20.34 0.68 11.30
N HIS A 427 19.88 -0.42 11.85
CA HIS A 427 19.33 -1.52 11.07
C HIS A 427 18.02 -1.11 10.38
N ALA A 428 17.12 -0.42 11.08
CA ALA A 428 15.90 0.15 10.49
C ALA A 428 16.23 1.07 9.31
N MET A 429 17.23 1.96 9.45
CA MET A 429 17.69 2.83 8.36
C MET A 429 18.30 2.05 7.17
N GLN A 430 18.93 0.90 7.42
CA GLN A 430 19.47 0.04 6.34
C GLN A 430 18.33 -0.64 5.57
N LEU A 431 17.29 -1.08 6.29
CA LEU A 431 16.12 -1.72 5.68
C LEU A 431 15.27 -0.72 4.89
N ALA A 432 15.11 0.51 5.38
CA ALA A 432 14.33 1.55 4.74
C ALA A 432 15.13 2.87 4.62
N PRO A 433 16.13 2.95 3.74
CA PRO A 433 17.07 4.07 3.68
C PRO A 433 16.44 5.41 3.23
N ARG A 434 15.22 5.38 2.73
CA ARG A 434 14.45 6.57 2.32
C ARG A 434 13.47 7.06 3.39
N ASN A 435 13.32 6.33 4.50
CA ASN A 435 12.47 6.74 5.60
C ASN A 435 13.20 7.77 6.46
N GLU A 436 12.85 9.05 6.27
CA GLU A 436 13.46 10.17 7.00
C GLU A 436 13.11 10.17 8.49
N MET A 437 11.98 9.56 8.88
CA MET A 437 11.61 9.42 10.29
C MET A 437 12.61 8.54 11.05
N PHE A 438 13.16 7.50 10.44
CA PHE A 438 14.17 6.67 11.10
C PHE A 438 15.48 7.45 11.35
N ARG A 439 15.85 8.33 10.40
CA ARG A 439 16.98 9.22 10.57
C ARG A 439 16.74 10.25 11.66
N LEU A 440 15.53 10.81 11.69
CA LEU A 440 15.10 11.73 12.76
C LEU A 440 15.20 11.04 14.11
N ASN A 441 14.57 9.88 14.28
CA ASN A 441 14.55 9.13 15.55
C ASN A 441 15.96 8.77 16.00
N PHE A 442 16.84 8.41 15.06
CA PHE A 442 18.24 8.18 15.39
C PHE A 442 18.97 9.47 15.82
N GLY A 443 18.70 10.60 15.17
CA GLY A 443 19.23 11.90 15.60
C GLY A 443 18.78 12.30 17.00
N LEU A 444 17.50 12.10 17.34
CA LEU A 444 16.95 12.32 18.68
C LEU A 444 17.56 11.37 19.72
N ALA A 445 17.80 10.12 19.35
CA ALA A 445 18.48 9.15 20.18
C ALA A 445 19.90 9.62 20.56
N LEU A 446 20.67 10.09 19.57
CA LEU A 446 22.01 10.64 19.79
C LEU A 446 22.00 11.88 20.68
N MET A 447 20.95 12.72 20.60
CA MET A 447 20.78 13.85 21.55
C MET A 447 20.62 13.34 22.99
N ASN A 448 19.77 12.33 23.21
CA ASN A 448 19.56 11.74 24.54
C ASN A 448 20.85 11.14 25.13
N GLU A 449 21.75 10.68 24.26
CA GLU A 449 23.07 10.19 24.66
C GLU A 449 24.14 11.28 24.81
N GLN A 450 23.76 12.54 24.66
CA GLN A 450 24.70 13.69 24.67
C GLN A 450 25.75 13.66 23.53
N LYS A 451 25.53 12.88 22.50
CA LYS A 451 26.36 12.84 21.28
C LYS A 451 25.97 13.98 20.33
N VAL A 452 26.04 15.21 20.85
CA VAL A 452 25.45 16.42 20.22
C VAL A 452 25.99 16.68 18.81
N ALA A 453 27.28 16.43 18.55
CA ALA A 453 27.88 16.67 17.23
C ALA A 453 27.34 15.70 16.17
N ASP A 454 27.19 14.42 16.52
CA ASP A 454 26.67 13.39 15.61
C ASP A 454 25.17 13.60 15.37
N ALA A 455 24.43 13.97 16.42
CA ALA A 455 23.00 14.32 16.32
C ALA A 455 22.79 15.51 15.36
N GLU A 456 23.57 16.59 15.54
CA GLU A 456 23.47 17.79 14.70
C GLU A 456 23.77 17.49 13.23
N ALA A 457 24.81 16.69 12.95
CA ALA A 457 25.15 16.32 11.57
C ALA A 457 24.01 15.54 10.89
N LEU A 458 23.40 14.59 11.61
CA LEU A 458 22.30 13.78 11.08
C LEU A 458 21.02 14.60 10.90
N LEU A 459 20.63 15.38 11.93
CA LEU A 459 19.42 16.20 11.90
C LEU A 459 19.49 17.31 10.84
N ASN A 460 20.67 17.89 10.56
CA ASN A 460 20.82 18.82 9.45
C ASN A 460 20.52 18.18 8.08
N SER A 461 20.84 16.90 7.89
CA SER A 461 20.48 16.19 6.68
C SER A 461 18.97 16.02 6.53
N VAL A 462 18.27 15.71 7.64
CA VAL A 462 16.81 15.53 7.67
C VAL A 462 16.08 16.86 7.53
N ALA A 463 16.59 17.95 8.14
CA ALA A 463 15.99 19.29 8.06
C ALA A 463 15.87 19.85 6.64
N ASN A 464 16.67 19.31 5.70
CA ASN A 464 16.67 19.67 4.28
C ASN A 464 15.94 18.63 3.39
N SER A 465 15.28 17.64 3.98
CA SER A 465 14.56 16.60 3.30
C SER A 465 13.26 17.11 2.65
N SER A 466 12.77 16.36 1.66
CA SER A 466 11.46 16.59 1.05
C SER A 466 10.30 16.11 1.94
N ASP A 467 10.56 15.30 2.97
CA ASP A 467 9.59 14.95 4.00
C ASP A 467 9.41 16.13 4.96
N LEU A 468 8.33 16.88 4.77
CA LEU A 468 8.07 18.12 5.53
C LEU A 468 7.84 17.88 7.01
N VAL A 469 7.32 16.72 7.40
CA VAL A 469 7.07 16.36 8.80
C VAL A 469 8.40 16.08 9.49
N ALA A 470 9.18 15.16 8.94
CA ALA A 470 10.51 14.86 9.47
C ALA A 470 11.42 16.09 9.50
N ALA A 471 11.41 16.91 8.43
CA ALA A 471 12.17 18.14 8.36
C ALA A 471 11.74 19.18 9.40
N GLY A 472 10.45 19.27 9.71
CA GLY A 472 9.91 20.14 10.77
C GLY A 472 10.48 19.75 12.14
N HIS A 473 10.31 18.51 12.53
CA HIS A 473 10.83 18.01 13.81
C HIS A 473 12.36 18.05 13.92
N ALA A 474 13.07 17.82 12.79
CA ALA A 474 14.53 17.97 12.79
C ALA A 474 14.99 19.41 13.05
N ARG A 475 14.29 20.43 12.54
CA ARG A 475 14.58 21.84 12.82
C ARG A 475 14.32 22.19 14.29
N GLU A 476 13.24 21.68 14.87
CA GLU A 476 12.94 21.84 16.29
C GLU A 476 14.05 21.23 17.16
N ALA A 477 14.47 20.02 16.85
CA ALA A 477 15.58 19.37 17.55
C ALA A 477 16.91 20.12 17.40
N LEU A 478 17.21 20.66 16.22
CA LEU A 478 18.38 21.50 15.98
C LEU A 478 18.34 22.80 16.81
N ALA A 479 17.16 23.41 16.95
CA ALA A 479 16.99 24.58 17.80
C ALA A 479 17.31 24.26 19.27
N MET A 480 16.83 23.13 19.80
CA MET A 480 17.18 22.66 21.15
C MET A 480 18.69 22.42 21.31
N ILE A 481 19.37 21.86 20.29
CA ILE A 481 20.83 21.71 20.32
C ILE A 481 21.53 23.08 20.39
N GLN A 482 21.07 24.09 19.66
CA GLN A 482 21.67 25.43 19.70
C GLN A 482 21.50 26.09 21.07
N GLU A 483 20.31 25.97 21.67
CA GLU A 483 20.03 26.46 23.01
C GLU A 483 20.93 25.78 24.05
N TYR A 484 21.03 24.45 24.02
CA TYR A 484 21.94 23.70 24.89
C TYR A 484 23.41 24.17 24.76
N LYS A 485 23.90 24.38 23.53
CA LYS A 485 25.26 24.88 23.27
C LYS A 485 25.47 26.29 23.81
N ALA A 486 24.48 27.18 23.66
CA ALA A 486 24.53 28.54 24.17
C ALA A 486 24.63 28.57 25.71
N HIS A 487 23.83 27.77 26.40
CA HIS A 487 23.89 27.63 27.86
C HIS A 487 25.22 27.00 28.34
N SER A 488 25.73 26.00 27.59
CA SER A 488 27.00 25.34 27.93
C SER A 488 28.21 26.25 27.69
N ALA A 489 28.09 27.23 26.79
CA ALA A 489 29.17 28.19 26.49
C ALA A 489 29.26 29.35 27.53
N HIS A 490 28.23 29.58 28.33
CA HIS A 490 28.17 30.63 29.34
C HIS A 490 27.69 30.07 30.69
N PRO A 491 28.51 29.27 31.38
CA PRO A 491 28.13 28.66 32.67
C PRO A 491 28.05 29.64 33.86
N ASP A 492 28.47 30.90 33.67
CA ASP A 492 28.58 31.92 34.71
C ASP A 492 27.56 33.07 34.58
N VAL A 493 26.26 32.75 34.54
CA VAL A 493 25.22 33.70 34.97
C VAL A 493 24.35 32.95 36.00
N ASP A 494 24.54 33.34 37.27
CA ASP A 494 23.69 32.96 38.38
C ASP A 494 22.22 33.24 38.06
N ASP A 495 21.52 32.26 37.49
CA ASP A 495 20.08 32.11 37.60
C ASP A 495 19.80 30.64 37.92
N ALA A 496 20.18 30.24 39.15
CA ALA A 496 19.45 29.17 39.78
C ALA A 496 17.98 29.62 39.81
N PRO A 497 17.06 28.89 39.15
CA PRO A 497 15.65 29.17 39.35
C PRO A 497 15.40 29.00 40.85
N ALA A 498 15.17 30.14 41.52
CA ALA A 498 14.66 30.11 42.86
C ALA A 498 13.45 29.18 42.81
N ALA A 499 13.52 28.12 43.61
CA ALA A 499 12.38 27.28 43.89
C ALA A 499 11.26 28.21 44.34
N ARG A 500 10.40 28.63 43.42
CA ARG A 500 9.11 29.19 43.79
C ARG A 500 8.38 28.04 44.44
N GLU A 501 8.32 28.07 45.77
CA GLU A 501 7.23 27.44 46.50
C GLU A 501 5.94 27.99 45.87
N VAL A 502 5.39 27.26 44.93
CA VAL A 502 4.02 27.45 44.49
C VAL A 502 3.18 26.96 45.67
N ALA A 503 2.68 27.91 46.46
CA ALA A 503 1.59 27.64 47.35
C ALA A 503 0.50 26.96 46.51
N ILE A 504 0.21 25.71 46.87
CA ILE A 504 -0.89 24.97 46.25
C ILE A 504 -2.15 25.62 46.81
N ASP A 505 -2.73 26.54 46.03
CA ASP A 505 -4.10 26.97 46.21
C ASP A 505 -5.01 25.79 45.81
N GLU A 506 -5.62 25.15 46.82
CA GLU A 506 -6.55 24.04 46.67
C GLU A 506 -7.91 24.50 46.15
N THR A 507 -7.94 25.30 45.09
CA THR A 507 -9.13 25.45 44.29
C THR A 507 -8.97 24.53 43.07
N PRO A 508 -9.88 23.54 42.88
CA PRO A 508 -9.81 22.70 41.72
C PRO A 508 -9.92 23.60 40.48
N PRO A 509 -9.00 23.46 39.51
CA PRO A 509 -9.12 24.18 38.26
C PRO A 509 -10.45 23.76 37.62
N THR A 510 -11.32 24.72 37.38
CA THR A 510 -12.42 24.57 36.43
C THR A 510 -11.77 24.03 35.16
N GLU A 511 -12.17 22.82 34.76
CA GLU A 511 -11.82 22.27 33.46
C GLU A 511 -12.02 23.34 32.39
N PRO A 512 -10.99 23.67 31.59
CA PRO A 512 -11.23 24.47 30.41
C PRO A 512 -12.23 23.65 29.56
N GLU A 513 -13.37 24.25 29.25
CA GLU A 513 -14.27 23.71 28.23
C GLU A 513 -13.40 23.19 27.07
N PRO A 514 -13.54 21.91 26.67
CA PRO A 514 -12.80 21.40 25.54
C PRO A 514 -13.11 22.32 24.35
N ALA A 515 -12.07 22.91 23.78
CA ALA A 515 -12.21 23.63 22.53
C ALA A 515 -12.98 22.71 21.58
N PRO A 516 -14.04 23.20 20.91
CA PRO A 516 -14.87 22.33 20.08
C PRO A 516 -13.94 21.62 19.11
N VAL A 517 -13.85 20.30 19.21
CA VAL A 517 -13.27 19.43 18.20
C VAL A 517 -14.15 19.66 16.98
N ILE A 518 -13.73 20.57 16.10
CA ILE A 518 -14.34 20.74 14.80
C ILE A 518 -14.00 19.47 14.07
N ALA A 519 -14.92 18.51 14.11
CA ALA A 519 -14.91 17.37 13.21
C ALA A 519 -14.65 17.95 11.82
N SER A 520 -13.48 17.67 11.24
CA SER A 520 -13.09 18.26 9.97
C SER A 520 -14.10 17.81 8.93
N ALA A 521 -14.93 18.76 8.47
CA ALA A 521 -15.95 18.46 7.48
C ALA A 521 -15.31 17.79 6.25
N PRO A 522 -15.93 16.79 5.64
CA PRO A 522 -15.37 16.10 4.49
C PRO A 522 -15.03 17.10 3.38
N ALA A 523 -13.92 16.84 2.67
CA ALA A 523 -13.50 17.67 1.55
C ALA A 523 -14.60 17.72 0.47
N LYS A 524 -14.81 18.91 -0.10
CA LYS A 524 -15.74 19.16 -1.20
C LYS A 524 -14.99 19.70 -2.41
N TYR A 525 -15.59 19.53 -3.58
CA TYR A 525 -15.06 20.06 -4.83
C TYR A 525 -15.98 21.18 -5.34
N LEU A 526 -15.39 22.33 -5.68
CA LEU A 526 -16.08 23.50 -6.25
C LEU A 526 -15.51 23.79 -7.63
N LYS A 527 -16.35 23.78 -8.65
CA LYS A 527 -15.99 24.24 -10.00
C LYS A 527 -16.62 25.60 -10.26
N GLY A 528 -15.82 26.58 -10.68
CA GLY A 528 -16.33 27.93 -10.87
C GLY A 528 -15.40 28.83 -11.64
N THR A 529 -15.69 30.15 -11.61
CA THR A 529 -14.84 31.19 -12.19
C THR A 529 -14.19 31.98 -11.06
N LEU A 530 -12.87 31.98 -11.00
CA LEU A 530 -12.08 32.83 -10.11
C LEU A 530 -12.22 34.28 -10.56
N THR A 531 -12.80 35.14 -9.71
CA THR A 531 -13.05 36.55 -10.03
C THR A 531 -12.02 37.48 -9.42
N ALA A 532 -11.45 37.13 -8.28
CA ALA A 532 -10.41 37.91 -7.61
C ALA A 532 -9.56 37.01 -6.68
N VAL A 533 -8.33 37.46 -6.47
CA VAL A 533 -7.42 36.92 -5.45
C VAL A 533 -6.98 38.06 -4.56
N ASP A 534 -7.22 37.92 -3.27
CA ASP A 534 -6.76 38.90 -2.26
C ASP A 534 -5.53 38.31 -1.54
N CYS A 535 -4.38 38.93 -1.75
CA CYS A 535 -3.10 38.59 -1.12
C CYS A 535 -2.66 39.63 -0.09
N SER A 536 -3.56 40.34 0.52
CA SER A 536 -3.23 41.42 1.48
C SER A 536 -2.60 40.89 2.78
N ALA A 537 -2.70 39.59 3.06
CA ALA A 537 -2.17 38.97 4.28
C ALA A 537 -1.23 37.78 3.95
N PRO A 538 -0.06 37.99 3.32
CA PRO A 538 0.86 36.93 2.98
C PRO A 538 1.38 36.22 4.26
N PRO A 539 1.63 34.89 4.20
CA PRO A 539 1.59 34.02 3.03
C PRO A 539 0.19 33.50 2.65
N ALA A 540 -0.87 33.93 3.32
CA ALA A 540 -2.24 33.52 3.00
C ALA A 540 -2.85 34.34 1.88
N ALA A 541 -3.80 33.75 1.14
CA ALA A 541 -4.62 34.43 0.14
C ALA A 541 -6.09 34.02 0.26
N VAL A 542 -6.99 34.90 -0.19
CA VAL A 542 -8.42 34.60 -0.31
C VAL A 542 -8.84 34.65 -1.77
N LEU A 543 -9.33 33.52 -2.26
CA LEU A 543 -9.83 33.35 -3.62
C LEU A 543 -11.34 33.62 -3.62
N THR A 544 -11.79 34.51 -4.48
CA THR A 544 -13.22 34.78 -4.72
C THR A 544 -13.66 34.04 -5.98
N VAL A 545 -14.53 33.04 -5.82
CA VAL A 545 -14.98 32.15 -6.89
C VAL A 545 -16.49 32.21 -7.05
N VAL A 546 -16.96 32.38 -8.27
CA VAL A 546 -18.39 32.34 -8.60
C VAL A 546 -18.73 30.96 -9.19
N SER A 547 -19.70 30.28 -8.58
CA SER A 547 -20.19 28.97 -9.02
C SER A 547 -21.71 28.92 -8.85
N GLY A 548 -22.44 28.53 -9.90
CA GLY A 548 -23.91 28.39 -9.82
C GLY A 548 -24.67 29.71 -9.48
N GLY A 549 -24.04 30.86 -9.69
CA GLY A 549 -24.62 32.16 -9.33
C GLY A 549 -24.33 32.62 -7.89
N GLU A 550 -23.67 31.79 -7.09
CA GLU A 550 -23.23 32.09 -5.71
C GLU A 550 -21.74 32.45 -5.70
N THR A 551 -21.36 33.27 -4.72
CA THR A 551 -19.96 33.70 -4.53
C THR A 551 -19.37 33.01 -3.32
N PHE A 552 -18.25 32.32 -3.53
CA PHE A 552 -17.52 31.57 -2.52
C PHE A 552 -16.21 32.29 -2.18
N LYS A 553 -15.85 32.32 -0.90
CA LYS A 553 -14.57 32.79 -0.39
C LYS A 553 -13.74 31.60 0.10
N MET A 554 -12.69 31.29 -0.64
CA MET A 554 -11.82 30.14 -0.39
C MET A 554 -10.47 30.63 0.15
N LYS A 555 -10.17 30.30 1.41
CA LYS A 555 -8.93 30.70 2.07
C LYS A 555 -7.82 29.70 1.76
N LEU A 556 -6.77 30.16 1.11
CA LEU A 556 -5.50 29.46 0.92
C LEU A 556 -4.56 29.89 2.05
N GLN A 557 -4.06 28.93 2.82
CA GLN A 557 -3.26 29.18 4.02
C GLN A 557 -1.86 29.70 3.69
N ASN A 558 -1.26 29.17 2.63
CA ASN A 558 0.08 29.53 2.20
C ASN A 558 0.18 29.46 0.67
N THR A 559 0.49 30.58 0.01
CA THR A 559 0.62 30.68 -1.44
C THR A 559 1.86 29.99 -1.99
N ASP A 560 2.94 29.90 -1.18
CA ASP A 560 4.21 29.29 -1.59
C ASP A 560 4.16 27.75 -1.55
N HIS A 561 3.20 27.22 -0.81
CA HIS A 561 2.96 25.76 -0.65
C HIS A 561 1.58 25.35 -1.19
N ALA A 562 0.97 26.16 -2.04
CA ALA A 562 -0.30 25.83 -2.68
C ALA A 562 -0.14 24.63 -3.62
N ILE A 563 -1.00 23.62 -3.47
CA ILE A 563 -1.10 22.54 -4.45
C ILE A 563 -1.83 23.09 -5.67
N LEU A 564 -1.07 23.38 -6.73
CA LEU A 564 -1.57 23.94 -7.97
C LEU A 564 -1.60 22.88 -9.07
N ILE A 565 -2.66 22.86 -9.84
CA ILE A 565 -2.84 22.00 -11.02
C ILE A 565 -3.10 22.94 -12.21
N GLY A 566 -2.33 22.82 -13.28
CA GLY A 566 -2.46 23.67 -14.46
C GLY A 566 -1.72 25.02 -14.38
N ALA A 567 -0.96 25.28 -13.30
CA ALA A 567 -0.09 26.45 -13.18
C ALA A 567 1.19 26.11 -12.39
N ASP A 568 2.32 26.70 -12.78
CA ASP A 568 3.62 26.46 -12.12
C ASP A 568 3.80 27.24 -10.81
N LYS A 569 3.14 28.41 -10.69
CA LYS A 569 3.21 29.27 -9.51
C LYS A 569 1.89 29.97 -9.26
N PHE A 570 1.59 30.17 -7.98
CA PHE A 570 0.45 30.97 -7.57
C PHE A 570 0.63 32.44 -7.97
N SER A 571 -0.46 33.08 -8.43
CA SER A 571 -0.42 34.48 -8.80
C SER A 571 -1.60 35.26 -8.22
N CYS A 572 -1.29 36.33 -7.51
CA CYS A 572 -2.28 37.28 -6.99
C CYS A 572 -3.00 38.08 -8.08
N SER A 573 -2.51 38.05 -9.32
CA SER A 573 -3.12 38.72 -10.47
C SER A 573 -4.19 37.89 -11.20
N TRP A 574 -4.42 36.68 -10.77
CA TRP A 574 -5.41 35.81 -11.43
C TRP A 574 -6.82 36.34 -11.30
N SER A 575 -7.49 36.46 -12.40
CA SER A 575 -8.90 36.84 -12.48
C SER A 575 -9.53 36.31 -13.76
N LYS A 576 -10.83 36.04 -13.74
CA LYS A 576 -11.63 35.53 -14.86
C LYS A 576 -11.18 34.16 -15.39
N GLN A 577 -10.50 33.35 -14.57
CA GLN A 577 -10.07 32.00 -14.93
C GLN A 577 -11.08 30.98 -14.44
N LYS A 578 -11.27 29.90 -15.20
CA LYS A 578 -12.01 28.72 -14.72
C LYS A 578 -11.14 27.95 -13.75
N VAL A 579 -11.72 27.60 -12.61
CA VAL A 579 -10.99 26.91 -11.56
C VAL A 579 -11.79 25.73 -11.02
N GLY A 580 -11.05 24.68 -10.59
CA GLY A 580 -11.53 23.61 -9.73
C GLY A 580 -10.84 23.71 -8.37
N ILE A 581 -11.59 23.67 -7.29
CA ILE A 581 -11.04 23.81 -5.93
C ILE A 581 -11.50 22.65 -5.08
N ASN A 582 -10.55 21.85 -4.58
CA ASN A 582 -10.80 20.98 -3.44
C ASN A 582 -10.65 21.80 -2.17
N TYR A 583 -11.66 21.76 -1.29
CA TYR A 583 -11.68 22.57 -0.08
C TYR A 583 -12.40 21.88 1.07
N ARG A 584 -12.08 22.27 2.29
CA ARG A 584 -12.86 21.93 3.49
C ARG A 584 -13.79 23.09 3.82
N PRO A 585 -15.11 22.85 3.90
CA PRO A 585 -16.05 23.92 4.27
C PRO A 585 -15.77 24.45 5.68
N THR A 586 -15.72 25.78 5.80
CA THR A 586 -15.68 26.51 7.08
C THR A 586 -16.97 27.29 7.33
N GLY A 587 -17.83 27.37 6.30
CA GLY A 587 -19.13 28.02 6.31
C GLY A 587 -19.93 27.61 5.07
N THR A 588 -21.08 28.23 4.85
CA THR A 588 -21.98 27.89 3.73
C THR A 588 -21.33 28.20 2.37
N THR A 589 -20.65 29.33 2.29
CA THR A 589 -19.94 29.83 1.08
C THR A 589 -18.46 30.11 1.35
N GLU A 590 -17.91 29.53 2.41
CA GLU A 590 -16.52 29.69 2.81
C GLU A 590 -15.84 28.33 3.02
N GLY A 591 -14.54 28.27 2.73
CA GLY A 591 -13.76 27.06 2.89
C GLY A 591 -12.26 27.28 2.90
N SER A 592 -11.52 26.29 3.41
CA SER A 592 -10.06 26.22 3.36
C SER A 592 -9.64 25.40 2.15
N VAL A 593 -8.83 25.98 1.27
CA VAL A 593 -8.33 25.36 0.04
C VAL A 593 -7.37 24.22 0.39
N ILE A 594 -7.58 23.07 -0.24
CA ILE A 594 -6.67 21.92 -0.20
C ILE A 594 -5.83 21.94 -1.49
N SER A 595 -6.49 22.07 -2.66
CA SER A 595 -5.82 22.18 -3.95
C SER A 595 -6.61 23.08 -4.90
N LEU A 596 -5.92 23.71 -5.84
CA LEU A 596 -6.46 24.66 -6.81
C LEU A 596 -6.04 24.24 -8.23
N GLU A 597 -7.02 23.95 -9.06
CA GLU A 597 -6.86 23.65 -10.48
C GLU A 597 -7.20 24.89 -11.30
N ILE A 598 -6.30 25.29 -12.20
CA ILE A 598 -6.51 26.35 -13.18
C ILE A 598 -6.81 25.69 -14.53
N GLN A 599 -7.98 26.00 -15.12
CA GLN A 599 -8.46 25.41 -16.39
C GLN A 599 -8.31 26.36 -17.55
#